data_9b57c019fb72e4e67675dfc50d6620d6
#
_entry.id   9b57c019fb72e4e67675dfc50d6620d6
#
_cell.length_a   1.000
_cell.length_b   1.000
_cell.length_c   1.000
_cell.angle_alpha   90.00
_cell.angle_beta   90.00
_cell.angle_gamma   90.00
#
_symmetry.space_group_name_H-M   'P 1'
#
loop_
_entity.id
_entity.type
_entity.pdbx_description
1 polymer ?
#
loop_
_entity_poly.entity_id
_entity_poly.type
_entity_poly.pdbx_seq_one_letter_code
_entity_poly.pdbx_strand_id
1 'polypeptide(L)'
;REFVSKIAIGEITANGIVPLPQQFEPFENLLKDFCTHIGQHIRSAKKLAQLMAGKARLLSDIIGKALLSDEENHENSTLKEQYEAFKQILIHDITPKGFADVYAQTIAYGMFAARLHDPTLENFSRQEAAELIPKTNPFLRKLFGYIAGPDIDDRIKWVVENLSEIFLACNVAELLKNYGKNTKTEDHIIHFYETFLAEY
;
A
#
# COMPACT_ATOMS: atom_id res chain seq x y z
N ARG A 1 8.20 -20.22 -5.00
CA ARG A 1 7.85 -20.14 -6.44
C ARG A 1 6.38 -19.74 -6.49
N GLU A 2 6.09 -18.55 -6.95
CA GLU A 2 4.73 -18.15 -7.27
C GLU A 2 4.32 -18.90 -8.54
N PHE A 3 3.23 -19.65 -8.48
CA PHE A 3 2.64 -20.26 -9.66
C PHE A 3 1.85 -19.19 -10.42
N VAL A 4 2.29 -18.87 -11.61
CA VAL A 4 1.54 -18.04 -12.54
C VAL A 4 0.84 -18.98 -13.52
N SER A 5 -0.50 -18.97 -13.54
CA SER A 5 -1.28 -19.67 -14.56
C SER A 5 -1.31 -18.83 -15.84
N LYS A 6 -1.02 -19.45 -16.97
CA LYS A 6 -1.04 -18.82 -18.28
C LYS A 6 -1.81 -19.70 -19.26
N ILE A 7 -2.85 -19.14 -19.87
CA ILE A 7 -3.67 -19.81 -20.88
C ILE A 7 -3.70 -18.95 -22.14
N ALA A 8 -3.24 -19.51 -23.26
CA ALA A 8 -3.33 -18.85 -24.56
C ALA A 8 -4.66 -19.25 -25.22
N ILE A 9 -5.55 -18.29 -25.46
CA ILE A 9 -6.87 -18.48 -26.06
C ILE A 9 -6.89 -18.25 -27.58
N GLY A 10 -5.75 -17.87 -28.16
CA GLY A 10 -5.58 -17.66 -29.60
C GLY A 10 -4.12 -17.61 -29.98
N GLU A 11 -3.84 -17.80 -31.26
CA GLU A 11 -2.53 -17.69 -31.90
C GLU A 11 -2.51 -16.51 -32.86
N ILE A 12 -1.41 -15.76 -32.86
CA ILE A 12 -1.17 -14.69 -33.83
C ILE A 12 -0.54 -15.31 -35.07
N THR A 13 -1.21 -15.21 -36.21
CA THR A 13 -0.74 -15.70 -37.51
C THR A 13 -0.56 -14.54 -38.49
N ALA A 14 0.05 -14.80 -39.64
CA ALA A 14 0.18 -13.82 -40.71
C ALA A 14 -1.17 -13.28 -41.22
N ASN A 15 -2.25 -14.05 -41.03
CA ASN A 15 -3.61 -13.70 -41.46
C ASN A 15 -4.51 -13.16 -40.34
N GLY A 16 -3.94 -12.88 -39.16
CA GLY A 16 -4.68 -12.38 -37.99
C GLY A 16 -4.67 -13.38 -36.82
N ILE A 17 -5.59 -13.17 -35.89
CA ILE A 17 -5.69 -14.01 -34.67
C ILE A 17 -6.60 -15.22 -34.98
N VAL A 18 -6.06 -16.41 -34.74
CA VAL A 18 -6.81 -17.67 -34.81
C VAL A 18 -7.18 -18.10 -33.39
N PRO A 19 -8.48 -18.22 -33.05
CA PRO A 19 -8.90 -18.67 -31.74
C PRO A 19 -8.57 -20.14 -31.50
N LEU A 20 -8.30 -20.48 -30.23
CA LEU A 20 -8.06 -21.86 -29.77
C LEU A 20 -9.24 -22.34 -28.90
N PRO A 21 -10.34 -22.85 -29.51
CA PRO A 21 -11.55 -23.19 -28.76
C PRO A 21 -11.33 -24.20 -27.63
N GLN A 22 -10.36 -25.12 -27.79
CA GLN A 22 -10.00 -26.11 -26.77
C GLN A 22 -9.43 -25.46 -25.47
N GLN A 23 -9.04 -24.17 -25.52
CA GLN A 23 -8.53 -23.43 -24.37
C GLN A 23 -9.60 -22.55 -23.71
N PHE A 24 -10.81 -22.46 -24.25
CA PHE A 24 -11.86 -21.61 -23.71
C PHE A 24 -12.39 -22.11 -22.37
N GLU A 25 -12.61 -23.39 -22.22
CA GLU A 25 -13.05 -23.98 -20.94
C GLU A 25 -11.97 -23.86 -19.84
N PRO A 26 -10.68 -24.18 -20.08
CA PRO A 26 -9.61 -23.89 -19.13
C PRO A 26 -9.52 -22.40 -18.76
N PHE A 27 -9.72 -21.49 -19.71
CA PHE A 27 -9.73 -20.05 -19.47
C PHE A 27 -10.95 -19.61 -18.62
N GLU A 28 -12.13 -20.13 -18.91
CA GLU A 28 -13.34 -19.90 -18.12
C GLU A 28 -13.15 -20.37 -16.67
N ASN A 29 -12.57 -21.55 -16.48
CA ASN A 29 -12.26 -22.08 -15.15
C ASN A 29 -11.25 -21.20 -14.41
N LEU A 30 -10.19 -20.72 -15.09
CA LEU A 30 -9.24 -19.77 -14.50
C LEU A 30 -9.93 -18.48 -14.05
N LEU A 31 -10.85 -17.94 -14.86
CA LEU A 31 -11.64 -16.76 -14.49
C LEU A 31 -12.60 -17.04 -13.32
N LYS A 32 -13.26 -18.21 -13.30
CA LYS A 32 -14.09 -18.61 -12.15
C LYS A 32 -13.28 -18.73 -10.87
N ASP A 33 -12.12 -19.40 -10.94
CA ASP A 33 -11.21 -19.52 -9.81
C ASP A 33 -10.74 -18.15 -9.31
N PHE A 34 -10.42 -17.23 -10.23
CA PHE A 34 -10.06 -15.86 -9.90
C PHE A 34 -11.20 -15.09 -9.22
N CYS A 35 -12.42 -15.19 -9.76
CA CYS A 35 -13.60 -14.51 -9.22
C CYS A 35 -14.10 -15.10 -7.90
N THR A 36 -13.89 -16.40 -7.68
CA THR A 36 -14.28 -17.09 -6.44
C THR A 36 -13.17 -17.14 -5.41
N HIS A 37 -11.95 -16.70 -5.78
CA HIS A 37 -10.83 -16.67 -4.88
C HIS A 37 -11.09 -15.69 -3.73
N ILE A 38 -11.56 -16.22 -2.62
CA ILE A 38 -11.58 -15.49 -1.35
C ILE A 38 -10.10 -15.28 -1.00
N GLY A 39 -9.65 -14.03 -1.10
CA GLY A 39 -8.27 -13.66 -0.88
C GLY A 39 -7.71 -14.37 0.36
N GLN A 40 -6.56 -15.02 0.22
CA GLN A 40 -5.95 -15.72 1.35
C GLN A 40 -5.85 -14.73 2.51
N HIS A 41 -6.52 -15.04 3.62
CA HIS A 41 -6.36 -14.28 4.85
C HIS A 41 -4.86 -14.23 5.18
N ILE A 42 -4.31 -13.04 5.27
CA ILE A 42 -2.92 -12.83 5.62
C ILE A 42 -2.72 -13.37 7.05
N ARG A 43 -1.97 -14.44 7.20
CA ARG A 43 -1.82 -15.18 8.46
C ARG A 43 -0.48 -15.01 9.15
N SER A 44 0.42 -14.20 8.60
CA SER A 44 1.71 -13.94 9.25
C SER A 44 2.08 -12.46 9.20
N ALA A 45 2.65 -11.96 10.30
CA ALA A 45 3.15 -10.60 10.41
C ALA A 45 4.21 -10.29 9.34
N LYS A 46 5.11 -11.23 9.07
CA LYS A 46 6.12 -11.09 8.01
C LYS A 46 5.48 -10.92 6.63
N LYS A 47 4.45 -11.72 6.30
CA LYS A 47 3.75 -11.58 5.01
C LYS A 47 3.03 -10.24 4.91
N LEU A 48 2.42 -9.76 5.99
CA LEU A 48 1.82 -8.43 6.04
C LEU A 48 2.88 -7.35 5.81
N ALA A 49 4.03 -7.41 6.50
CA ALA A 49 5.13 -6.47 6.33
C ALA A 49 5.66 -6.44 4.89
N GLN A 50 5.80 -7.59 4.23
CA GLN A 50 6.21 -7.71 2.83
C GLN A 50 5.21 -7.06 1.86
N LEU A 51 3.93 -7.28 2.08
CA LEU A 51 2.87 -6.68 1.24
C LEU A 51 2.82 -5.16 1.43
N MET A 52 2.89 -4.69 2.67
CA MET A 52 2.97 -3.26 2.98
C MET A 52 4.21 -2.62 2.35
N ALA A 53 5.39 -3.22 2.52
CA ALA A 53 6.64 -2.74 1.95
C ALA A 53 6.59 -2.69 0.41
N GLY A 54 6.01 -3.72 -0.23
CA GLY A 54 5.81 -3.73 -1.67
C GLY A 54 4.93 -2.58 -2.15
N LYS A 55 3.83 -2.29 -1.45
CA LYS A 55 2.94 -1.16 -1.78
C LYS A 55 3.59 0.19 -1.48
N ALA A 56 4.32 0.30 -0.38
CA ALA A 56 5.04 1.53 -0.04
C ALA A 56 6.16 1.83 -1.06
N ARG A 57 6.94 0.84 -1.51
CA ARG A 57 7.92 1.02 -2.59
C ARG A 57 7.26 1.48 -3.90
N LEU A 58 6.14 0.86 -4.27
CA LEU A 58 5.38 1.26 -5.46
C LEU A 58 4.89 2.70 -5.33
N LEU A 59 4.38 3.07 -4.16
CA LEU A 59 3.92 4.43 -3.86
C LEU A 59 5.06 5.44 -3.98
N SER A 60 6.23 5.15 -3.38
CA SER A 60 7.44 5.99 -3.49
C SER A 60 7.89 6.15 -4.94
N ASP A 61 7.91 5.07 -5.73
CA ASP A 61 8.30 5.12 -7.15
C ASP A 61 7.34 6.02 -7.98
N ILE A 62 6.03 5.88 -7.76
CA ILE A 62 5.04 6.71 -8.45
C ILE A 62 5.18 8.18 -8.06
N ILE A 63 5.32 8.49 -6.75
CA ILE A 63 5.51 9.86 -6.27
C ILE A 63 6.77 10.48 -6.88
N GLY A 64 7.89 9.74 -6.85
CA GLY A 64 9.14 10.23 -7.42
C GLY A 64 9.02 10.55 -8.91
N LYS A 65 8.38 9.67 -9.70
CA LYS A 65 8.12 9.89 -11.12
C LYS A 65 7.14 11.04 -11.37
N ALA A 66 6.11 11.16 -10.54
CA ALA A 66 5.13 12.23 -10.63
C ALA A 66 5.78 13.60 -10.41
N LEU A 67 6.62 13.74 -9.38
CA LEU A 67 7.34 14.99 -9.09
C LEU A 67 8.31 15.37 -10.22
N LEU A 68 9.01 14.41 -10.83
CA LEU A 68 9.87 14.68 -11.98
C LEU A 68 9.07 15.15 -13.19
N SER A 69 7.94 14.49 -13.47
CA SER A 69 7.03 14.89 -14.56
C SER A 69 6.46 16.29 -14.33
N ASP A 70 6.04 16.60 -13.09
CA ASP A 70 5.51 17.92 -12.73
C ASP A 70 6.57 19.03 -12.89
N GLU A 71 7.84 18.71 -12.61
CA GLU A 71 8.96 19.65 -12.82
C GLU A 71 9.22 19.89 -14.31
N GLU A 72 9.30 18.82 -15.10
CA GLU A 72 9.54 18.88 -16.56
C GLU A 72 8.43 19.62 -17.30
N ASN A 73 7.17 19.42 -16.89
CA ASN A 73 6.01 20.03 -17.55
C ASN A 73 5.59 21.36 -16.92
N HIS A 74 6.29 21.84 -15.87
CA HIS A 74 5.93 23.04 -15.12
C HIS A 74 4.51 22.99 -14.53
N GLU A 75 4.06 21.80 -14.14
CA GLU A 75 2.77 21.58 -13.50
C GLU A 75 2.84 21.84 -12.00
N ASN A 76 1.75 22.30 -11.42
CA ASN A 76 1.58 22.49 -9.98
C ASN A 76 0.55 21.50 -9.45
N SER A 77 1.00 20.31 -9.09
CA SER A 77 0.15 19.25 -8.52
C SER A 77 0.10 19.32 -7.00
N THR A 78 -0.88 18.63 -6.41
CA THR A 78 -0.97 18.46 -4.95
C THR A 78 0.31 17.85 -4.37
N LEU A 79 0.92 16.88 -5.06
CA LEU A 79 2.20 16.28 -4.62
C LEU A 79 3.34 17.30 -4.61
N LYS A 80 3.42 18.15 -5.63
CA LYS A 80 4.44 19.19 -5.71
C LYS A 80 4.26 20.23 -4.62
N GLU A 81 3.03 20.68 -4.38
CA GLU A 81 2.72 21.60 -3.27
C GLU A 81 3.09 21.01 -1.91
N GLN A 82 2.78 19.72 -1.69
CA GLN A 82 3.13 19.01 -0.48
C GLN A 82 4.65 18.85 -0.32
N TYR A 83 5.37 18.55 -1.40
CA TYR A 83 6.83 18.48 -1.39
C TYR A 83 7.48 19.80 -0.99
N GLU A 84 7.03 20.91 -1.60
CA GLU A 84 7.56 22.23 -1.27
C GLU A 84 7.22 22.62 0.19
N ALA A 85 6.02 22.30 0.67
CA ALA A 85 5.66 22.53 2.07
C ALA A 85 6.53 21.72 3.03
N PHE A 86 6.83 20.46 2.71
CA PHE A 86 7.76 19.63 3.50
C PHE A 86 9.15 20.24 3.56
N LYS A 87 9.66 20.71 2.42
CA LYS A 87 10.97 21.35 2.31
C LYS A 87 11.06 22.65 3.12
N GLN A 88 10.00 23.44 3.12
CA GLN A 88 9.98 24.71 3.84
C GLN A 88 9.81 24.53 5.36
N ILE A 89 9.02 23.56 5.81
CA ILE A 89 8.55 23.48 7.20
C ILE A 89 9.27 22.40 8.00
N LEU A 90 9.61 21.26 7.37
CA LEU A 90 10.08 20.08 8.09
C LEU A 90 11.54 19.72 7.82
N ILE A 91 11.92 19.56 6.55
CA ILE A 91 13.25 19.08 6.16
C ILE A 91 13.75 19.90 4.98
N HIS A 92 14.54 20.94 5.23
CA HIS A 92 14.95 21.93 4.23
C HIS A 92 15.79 21.38 3.07
N ASP A 93 16.51 20.28 3.28
CA ASP A 93 17.38 19.62 2.31
C ASP A 93 16.78 18.33 1.75
N ILE A 94 15.47 18.08 1.95
CA ILE A 94 14.81 16.87 1.45
C ILE A 94 14.84 16.84 -0.09
N THR A 95 15.27 15.72 -0.62
CA THR A 95 15.22 15.47 -2.06
C THR A 95 13.82 14.94 -2.48
N PRO A 96 13.44 15.03 -3.78
CA PRO A 96 12.19 14.44 -4.26
C PRO A 96 12.06 12.95 -3.90
N LYS A 97 13.16 12.19 -4.01
CA LYS A 97 13.20 10.78 -3.61
C LYS A 97 13.00 10.62 -2.10
N GLY A 98 13.71 11.40 -1.29
CA GLY A 98 13.57 11.36 0.17
C GLY A 98 12.15 11.69 0.62
N PHE A 99 11.52 12.69 -0.02
CA PHE A 99 10.11 13.01 0.22
C PHE A 99 9.20 11.83 -0.15
N ALA A 100 9.38 11.24 -1.33
CA ALA A 100 8.59 10.11 -1.78
C ALA A 100 8.68 8.91 -0.80
N ASP A 101 9.88 8.63 -0.28
CA ASP A 101 10.10 7.56 0.70
C ASP A 101 9.41 7.86 2.04
N VAL A 102 9.58 9.06 2.59
CA VAL A 102 8.92 9.49 3.84
C VAL A 102 7.40 9.46 3.69
N TYR A 103 6.89 9.98 2.57
CA TYR A 103 5.46 10.01 2.27
C TYR A 103 4.87 8.59 2.23
N ALA A 104 5.48 7.70 1.46
CA ALA A 104 5.02 6.32 1.28
C ALA A 104 5.04 5.52 2.60
N GLN A 105 6.12 5.64 3.38
CA GLN A 105 6.24 5.00 4.69
C GLN A 105 5.21 5.55 5.67
N THR A 106 4.98 6.88 5.68
CA THR A 106 3.99 7.52 6.55
C THR A 106 2.58 7.03 6.25
N ILE A 107 2.20 6.92 4.97
CA ILE A 107 0.89 6.38 4.59
C ILE A 107 0.77 4.91 5.01
N ALA A 108 1.72 4.06 4.66
CA ALA A 108 1.65 2.63 4.96
C ALA A 108 1.59 2.38 6.48
N TYR A 109 2.44 3.06 7.24
CA TYR A 109 2.48 2.92 8.70
C TYR A 109 1.29 3.58 9.39
N GLY A 110 0.84 4.73 8.92
CA GLY A 110 -0.35 5.42 9.45
C GLY A 110 -1.61 4.57 9.31
N MET A 111 -1.81 3.95 8.15
CA MET A 111 -2.93 3.03 7.91
C MET A 111 -2.82 1.77 8.78
N PHE A 112 -1.61 1.21 8.94
CA PHE A 112 -1.37 0.10 9.85
C PHE A 112 -1.73 0.46 11.30
N ALA A 113 -1.25 1.59 11.80
CA ALA A 113 -1.51 2.06 13.14
C ALA A 113 -3.01 2.31 13.38
N ALA A 114 -3.71 2.87 12.40
CA ALA A 114 -5.15 3.08 12.44
C ALA A 114 -5.91 1.75 12.52
N ARG A 115 -5.56 0.79 11.66
CA ARG A 115 -6.18 -0.54 11.65
C ARG A 115 -5.95 -1.33 12.94
N LEU A 116 -4.77 -1.19 13.53
CA LEU A 116 -4.45 -1.81 14.81
C LEU A 116 -5.26 -1.22 15.96
N HIS A 117 -5.57 0.10 15.89
CA HIS A 117 -6.36 0.80 16.91
C HIS A 117 -7.81 0.33 16.94
N ASP A 118 -8.41 0.05 15.77
CA ASP A 118 -9.73 -0.57 15.67
C ASP A 118 -9.71 -1.75 14.69
N PRO A 119 -9.41 -2.97 15.18
CA PRO A 119 -9.36 -4.18 14.36
C PRO A 119 -10.74 -4.73 14.00
N THR A 120 -11.83 -4.17 14.57
CA THR A 120 -13.20 -4.71 14.44
C THR A 120 -13.96 -4.14 13.25
N LEU A 121 -13.45 -3.09 12.60
CA LEU A 121 -14.12 -2.47 11.47
C LEU A 121 -14.33 -3.46 10.31
N GLU A 122 -15.61 -3.59 9.91
CA GLU A 122 -15.98 -4.36 8.71
C GLU A 122 -15.52 -3.66 7.42
N ASN A 123 -15.50 -2.33 7.46
CA ASN A 123 -14.98 -1.48 6.40
C ASN A 123 -13.75 -0.74 6.92
N PHE A 124 -12.76 -0.58 6.08
CA PHE A 124 -11.56 0.19 6.39
C PHE A 124 -11.12 0.96 5.14
N SER A 125 -11.11 2.26 5.26
CA SER A 125 -10.73 3.18 4.20
C SER A 125 -9.63 4.13 4.66
N ARG A 126 -9.07 4.85 3.71
CA ARG A 126 -8.11 5.91 3.97
C ARG A 126 -8.70 7.02 4.88
N GLN A 127 -9.96 7.38 4.66
CA GLN A 127 -10.64 8.40 5.46
C GLN A 127 -10.81 7.94 6.91
N GLU A 128 -11.27 6.70 7.11
CA GLU A 128 -11.37 6.11 8.44
C GLU A 128 -10.02 5.99 9.13
N ALA A 129 -8.95 5.65 8.38
CA ALA A 129 -7.61 5.63 8.92
C ALA A 129 -7.19 7.00 9.48
N ALA A 130 -7.51 8.09 8.80
CA ALA A 130 -7.18 9.44 9.27
C ALA A 130 -7.86 9.79 10.62
N GLU A 131 -9.05 9.26 10.87
CA GLU A 131 -9.77 9.46 12.12
C GLU A 131 -9.26 8.56 13.25
N LEU A 132 -8.86 7.35 12.92
CA LEU A 132 -8.44 6.30 13.85
C LEU A 132 -7.00 6.42 14.34
N ILE A 133 -6.12 7.15 13.66
CA ILE A 133 -4.76 7.37 14.16
C ILE A 133 -4.81 7.95 15.58
N PRO A 134 -4.14 7.30 16.56
CA PRO A 134 -4.23 7.66 17.96
C PRO A 134 -3.92 9.15 18.22
N LYS A 135 -4.75 9.79 19.06
CA LYS A 135 -4.55 11.19 19.49
C LYS A 135 -3.26 11.37 20.29
N THR A 136 -2.70 10.29 20.81
CA THR A 136 -1.41 10.26 21.49
C THR A 136 -0.23 10.56 20.58
N ASN A 137 -0.41 10.42 19.25
CA ASN A 137 0.56 10.83 18.26
C ASN A 137 -0.01 11.97 17.36
N PRO A 138 -0.08 13.21 17.87
CA PRO A 138 -0.70 14.31 17.16
C PRO A 138 0.07 14.71 15.88
N PHE A 139 1.37 14.47 15.84
CA PHE A 139 2.19 14.74 14.65
C PHE A 139 1.81 13.80 13.51
N LEU A 140 1.85 12.48 13.75
CA LEU A 140 1.48 11.48 12.74
C LEU A 140 0.03 11.71 12.24
N ARG A 141 -0.89 12.01 13.15
CA ARG A 141 -2.28 12.29 12.81
C ARG A 141 -2.43 13.48 11.87
N LYS A 142 -1.76 14.60 12.17
CA LYS A 142 -1.80 15.80 11.33
C LYS A 142 -1.14 15.56 9.99
N LEU A 143 0.03 14.92 10.01
CA LEU A 143 0.77 14.59 8.79
C LEU A 143 -0.05 13.67 7.89
N PHE A 144 -0.59 12.60 8.46
CA PHE A 144 -1.42 11.65 7.71
C PHE A 144 -2.67 12.34 7.13
N GLY A 145 -3.37 13.16 7.93
CA GLY A 145 -4.52 13.92 7.45
C GLY A 145 -4.20 14.87 6.30
N TYR A 146 -2.97 15.40 6.28
CA TYR A 146 -2.51 16.28 5.21
C TYR A 146 -2.14 15.51 3.93
N ILE A 147 -1.41 14.41 4.04
CA ILE A 147 -0.92 13.66 2.87
C ILE A 147 -1.92 12.63 2.34
N ALA A 148 -2.77 12.07 3.19
CA ALA A 148 -3.78 11.08 2.85
C ALA A 148 -5.21 11.64 2.92
N GLY A 149 -5.35 12.96 3.00
CA GLY A 149 -6.62 13.67 3.08
C GLY A 149 -7.47 13.60 1.80
N PRO A 150 -8.57 14.38 1.75
CA PRO A 150 -9.49 14.37 0.59
C PRO A 150 -8.80 14.70 -0.72
N ASP A 151 -7.81 15.59 -0.69
CA ASP A 151 -7.09 16.14 -1.84
C ASP A 151 -5.85 15.30 -2.23
N ILE A 152 -5.84 14.01 -1.89
CA ILE A 152 -4.77 13.10 -2.31
C ILE A 152 -4.67 13.07 -3.83
N ASP A 153 -3.44 13.12 -4.36
CA ASP A 153 -3.19 13.08 -5.79
C ASP A 153 -3.74 11.79 -6.43
N ASP A 154 -4.49 11.91 -7.51
CA ASP A 154 -5.18 10.79 -8.16
C ASP A 154 -4.20 9.71 -8.66
N ARG A 155 -2.96 10.08 -8.99
CA ARG A 155 -1.91 9.13 -9.45
C ARG A 155 -1.54 8.11 -8.39
N ILE A 156 -1.70 8.42 -7.11
CA ILE A 156 -1.34 7.54 -5.99
C ILE A 156 -2.53 6.96 -5.23
N LYS A 157 -3.71 7.53 -5.39
CA LYS A 157 -4.93 7.17 -4.65
C LYS A 157 -5.22 5.66 -4.68
N TRP A 158 -5.15 5.04 -5.86
CA TRP A 158 -5.42 3.61 -6.04
C TRP A 158 -4.46 2.69 -5.26
N VAL A 159 -3.19 3.09 -5.07
CA VAL A 159 -2.23 2.33 -4.27
C VAL A 159 -2.61 2.37 -2.80
N VAL A 160 -3.06 3.53 -2.32
CA VAL A 160 -3.50 3.72 -0.94
C VAL A 160 -4.80 2.96 -0.67
N GLU A 161 -5.72 2.93 -1.62
CA GLU A 161 -6.93 2.11 -1.54
C GLU A 161 -6.60 0.60 -1.49
N ASN A 162 -5.64 0.13 -2.28
CA ASN A 162 -5.15 -1.24 -2.19
C ASN A 162 -4.50 -1.58 -0.84
N LEU A 163 -3.87 -0.62 -0.15
CA LEU A 163 -3.40 -0.83 1.21
C LEU A 163 -4.58 -1.08 2.17
N SER A 164 -5.70 -0.37 2.01
CA SER A 164 -6.92 -0.61 2.79
C SER A 164 -7.42 -2.05 2.62
N GLU A 165 -7.43 -2.56 1.39
CA GLU A 165 -7.83 -3.94 1.08
C GLU A 165 -6.91 -4.98 1.75
N ILE A 166 -5.59 -4.74 1.76
CA ILE A 166 -4.62 -5.59 2.47
C ILE A 166 -4.98 -5.65 3.96
N PHE A 167 -5.28 -4.52 4.59
CA PHE A 167 -5.64 -4.46 5.99
C PHE A 167 -6.99 -5.08 6.30
N LEU A 168 -7.97 -5.02 5.40
CA LEU A 168 -9.24 -5.73 5.51
C LEU A 168 -9.06 -7.25 5.40
N ALA A 169 -8.12 -7.71 4.57
CA ALA A 169 -7.84 -9.13 4.37
C ALA A 169 -7.10 -9.80 5.55
N CYS A 170 -6.70 -9.05 6.57
CA CYS A 170 -5.97 -9.58 7.72
C CYS A 170 -6.58 -9.17 9.06
N ASN A 171 -6.49 -10.08 10.05
CA ASN A 171 -6.72 -9.75 11.45
C ASN A 171 -5.41 -9.28 12.09
N VAL A 172 -5.13 -7.98 11.97
CA VAL A 172 -3.87 -7.37 12.44
C VAL A 172 -3.66 -7.62 13.93
N ALA A 173 -4.70 -7.51 14.76
CA ALA A 173 -4.60 -7.73 16.19
C ALA A 173 -4.19 -9.17 16.53
N GLU A 174 -4.75 -10.16 15.82
CA GLU A 174 -4.38 -11.56 16.00
C GLU A 174 -2.97 -11.86 15.51
N LEU A 175 -2.58 -11.30 14.37
CA LEU A 175 -1.23 -11.45 13.82
C LEU A 175 -0.16 -10.95 14.79
N LEU A 176 -0.41 -9.86 15.50
CA LEU A 176 0.55 -9.26 16.42
C LEU A 176 0.48 -9.83 17.83
N LYS A 177 -0.61 -10.51 18.22
CA LYS A 177 -0.80 -11.06 19.57
C LYS A 177 0.33 -11.97 20.04
N ASN A 178 1.00 -12.64 19.13
CA ASN A 178 2.10 -13.56 19.39
C ASN A 178 3.46 -13.06 18.84
N TYR A 179 3.47 -11.87 18.26
CA TYR A 179 4.65 -11.30 17.64
C TYR A 179 5.55 -10.69 18.72
N GLY A 180 6.82 -11.07 18.77
CA GLY A 180 7.77 -10.52 19.76
C GLY A 180 7.69 -11.12 21.16
N LYS A 181 6.92 -12.19 21.41
CA LYS A 181 6.75 -12.79 22.76
C LYS A 181 8.06 -13.27 23.44
N ASN A 182 9.14 -13.38 22.72
CA ASN A 182 10.43 -13.80 23.27
C ASN A 182 11.21 -12.66 23.95
N THR A 183 10.78 -11.42 23.82
CA THR A 183 11.38 -10.23 24.44
C THR A 183 10.38 -9.60 25.41
N LYS A 184 10.65 -9.70 26.71
CA LYS A 184 9.74 -9.29 27.79
C LYS A 184 9.43 -7.78 27.87
N THR A 185 9.97 -6.96 26.99
CA THR A 185 9.97 -5.48 27.10
C THR A 185 9.75 -4.73 25.79
N GLU A 186 9.62 -5.39 24.65
CA GLU A 186 9.47 -4.68 23.39
C GLU A 186 8.00 -4.53 22.98
N ASP A 187 7.63 -3.32 22.62
CA ASP A 187 6.33 -3.00 22.02
C ASP A 187 6.20 -3.73 20.67
N HIS A 188 5.17 -4.56 20.54
CA HIS A 188 4.89 -5.33 19.32
C HIS A 188 4.78 -4.45 18.07
N ILE A 189 4.36 -3.19 18.25
CA ILE A 189 4.20 -2.21 17.19
C ILE A 189 5.57 -1.78 16.67
N ILE A 190 6.50 -1.50 17.57
CA ILE A 190 7.87 -1.10 17.20
C ILE A 190 8.56 -2.23 16.46
N HIS A 191 8.48 -3.46 16.98
CA HIS A 191 9.08 -4.63 16.34
C HIS A 191 8.47 -4.93 14.95
N PHE A 192 7.16 -4.74 14.79
CA PHE A 192 6.54 -4.86 13.48
C PHE A 192 7.02 -3.76 12.53
N TYR A 193 7.18 -2.52 13.02
CA TYR A 193 7.72 -1.42 12.23
C TYR A 193 9.14 -1.71 11.74
N GLU A 194 10.02 -2.24 12.60
CA GLU A 194 11.36 -2.68 12.21
C GLU A 194 11.33 -3.77 11.13
N THR A 195 10.40 -4.73 11.27
CA THR A 195 10.20 -5.78 10.25
C THR A 195 9.72 -5.18 8.92
N PHE A 196 8.81 -4.23 8.97
CA PHE A 196 8.34 -3.51 7.78
C PHE A 196 9.48 -2.74 7.10
N LEU A 197 10.31 -2.01 7.88
CA LEU A 197 11.47 -1.28 7.35
C LEU A 197 12.52 -2.22 6.74
N ALA A 198 12.73 -3.40 7.33
CA ALA A 198 13.66 -4.39 6.80
C ALA A 198 13.19 -5.00 5.46
N GLU A 199 11.89 -5.00 5.20
CA GLU A 199 11.30 -5.46 3.93
C GLU A 199 11.10 -4.29 2.93
N TYR A 200 11.15 -3.01 3.39
CA TYR A 200 11.05 -1.80 2.57
C TYR A 200 12.37 -1.49 1.87
#